data_61937f32ff64dd0d67b61f5955bad298
#
_entry.id   61937f32ff64dd0d67b61f5955bad298
#
_cell.length_a   1.000
_cell.length_b   1.000
_cell.length_c   1.000
_cell.angle_alpha   90.00
_cell.angle_beta   90.00
_cell.angle_gamma   90.00
#
_symmetry.space_group_name_H-M   'P 1'
#
loop_
_entity.id
_entity.type
_entity.pdbx_description
1 polymer ?
#
loop_
_entity_poly.entity_id
_entity_poly.type
_entity_poly.pdbx_seq_one_letter_code
_entity_poly.pdbx_strand_id
1 'polypeptide(L)'
;KKHNMFITFMPKPTIGDWRSGAHINFSMIDKKGKNIFDGGNKWSKESLFAVGGLMKHAEALTSITCSTVNSYNGLVPRVGGFEGGTVTWAPTNITYGHNNRSAQFRLPQNRFCIENRAADMMMNVYLALAMTISAATEGIKNKFDPGKPTDQDLYQMTDSEFKKLGIKRLPKNLMQAI
;
A
#
# COMPACT_ATOMS: atom_id res chain seq x y z
N LYS A 1 -26.25 19.82 2.99
CA LYS A 1 -27.51 20.47 3.37
C LYS A 1 -28.70 19.94 2.56
N LYS A 2 -28.56 19.73 1.22
CA LYS A 2 -29.65 19.27 0.34
C LYS A 2 -30.27 17.92 0.77
N HIS A 3 -29.47 17.04 1.40
CA HIS A 3 -29.89 15.69 1.82
C HIS A 3 -29.80 15.49 3.33
N ASN A 4 -29.63 16.56 4.11
CA ASN A 4 -29.47 16.52 5.58
C ASN A 4 -28.40 15.52 6.04
N MET A 5 -27.27 15.46 5.30
CA MET A 5 -26.16 14.56 5.55
C MET A 5 -24.86 15.34 5.67
N PHE A 6 -23.93 14.81 6.48
CA PHE A 6 -22.53 15.21 6.54
C PHE A 6 -21.69 14.28 5.70
N ILE A 7 -20.67 14.84 5.03
CA ILE A 7 -19.63 14.08 4.33
C ILE A 7 -18.33 14.34 5.06
N THR A 8 -17.59 13.28 5.36
CA THR A 8 -16.23 13.37 5.88
C THR A 8 -15.28 12.49 5.07
N PHE A 9 -14.06 12.97 4.82
CA PHE A 9 -12.96 12.22 4.22
C PHE A 9 -11.94 11.77 5.27
N MET A 10 -12.26 11.92 6.55
CA MET A 10 -11.43 11.48 7.67
C MET A 10 -11.11 9.99 7.54
N PRO A 11 -9.83 9.58 7.59
CA PRO A 11 -9.46 8.17 7.38
C PRO A 11 -10.05 7.22 8.41
N LYS A 12 -10.15 7.65 9.68
CA LYS A 12 -10.69 6.86 10.78
C LYS A 12 -11.66 7.70 11.61
N PRO A 13 -12.89 7.94 11.13
CA PRO A 13 -13.86 8.79 11.84
C PRO A 13 -14.38 8.18 13.12
N THR A 14 -14.48 6.84 13.19
CA THR A 14 -15.03 6.11 14.33
C THR A 14 -13.99 5.11 14.85
N ILE A 15 -13.70 5.16 16.16
CA ILE A 15 -12.87 4.18 16.85
C ILE A 15 -13.60 2.83 16.84
N GLY A 16 -12.89 1.74 16.55
CA GLY A 16 -13.48 0.39 16.52
C GLY A 16 -14.17 0.02 15.21
N ASP A 17 -14.27 0.93 14.24
CA ASP A 17 -14.85 0.69 12.93
C ASP A 17 -13.78 0.60 11.82
N TRP A 18 -14.19 0.45 10.56
CA TRP A 18 -13.32 0.40 9.39
C TRP A 18 -12.72 1.78 9.08
N ARG A 19 -11.61 1.77 8.35
CA ARG A 19 -11.02 3.00 7.81
C ARG A 19 -11.55 3.30 6.40
N SER A 20 -11.47 4.57 6.01
CA SER A 20 -11.62 4.99 4.61
C SER A 20 -10.26 4.86 3.91
N GLY A 21 -10.15 3.93 2.95
CA GLY A 21 -8.97 3.79 2.10
C GLY A 21 -9.17 4.49 0.75
N ALA A 22 -8.09 5.00 0.17
CA ALA A 22 -8.05 5.54 -1.19
C ALA A 22 -6.90 4.90 -1.95
N HIS A 23 -7.07 3.63 -2.34
CA HIS A 23 -5.99 2.87 -2.96
C HIS A 23 -5.54 3.48 -4.29
N ILE A 24 -4.24 3.69 -4.44
CA ILE A 24 -3.64 4.15 -5.69
C ILE A 24 -3.33 2.94 -6.55
N ASN A 25 -4.03 2.82 -7.67
CA ASN A 25 -3.75 1.80 -8.68
C ASN A 25 -3.10 2.47 -9.89
N PHE A 26 -1.94 2.00 -10.32
CA PHE A 26 -1.27 2.55 -11.48
C PHE A 26 -0.60 1.47 -12.32
N SER A 27 -0.45 1.77 -13.59
CA SER A 27 0.36 1.03 -14.55
C SER A 27 1.17 2.03 -15.37
N MET A 28 2.18 1.56 -16.07
CA MET A 28 2.99 2.38 -16.96
C MET A 28 2.90 1.83 -18.38
N ILE A 29 2.85 2.73 -19.37
CA ILE A 29 2.85 2.38 -20.78
C ILE A 29 4.12 2.86 -21.46
N ASP A 30 4.57 2.11 -22.44
CA ASP A 30 5.66 2.53 -23.31
C ASP A 30 5.19 3.53 -24.38
N LYS A 31 6.11 3.99 -25.24
CA LYS A 31 5.81 4.89 -26.35
C LYS A 31 4.84 4.31 -27.39
N LYS A 32 4.63 2.99 -27.39
CA LYS A 32 3.69 2.29 -28.28
C LYS A 32 2.34 2.04 -27.62
N GLY A 33 2.13 2.52 -26.38
CA GLY A 33 0.90 2.32 -25.62
C GLY A 33 0.78 0.95 -24.95
N LYS A 34 1.84 0.12 -24.97
CA LYS A 34 1.84 -1.18 -24.31
C LYS A 34 2.11 -1.01 -22.81
N ASN A 35 1.30 -1.67 -21.97
CA ASN A 35 1.56 -1.72 -20.52
C ASN A 35 2.87 -2.48 -20.25
N ILE A 36 3.87 -1.79 -19.68
CA ILE A 36 5.18 -2.38 -19.41
C ILE A 36 5.18 -3.31 -18.19
N PHE A 37 4.11 -3.30 -17.38
CA PHE A 37 3.95 -4.25 -16.26
C PHE A 37 3.45 -5.62 -16.72
N ASP A 38 2.91 -5.69 -17.94
CA ASP A 38 2.44 -6.93 -18.55
C ASP A 38 3.61 -7.69 -19.18
N GLY A 39 3.96 -8.82 -18.60
CA GLY A 39 4.94 -9.78 -19.12
C GLY A 39 4.31 -10.96 -19.87
N GLY A 40 3.05 -10.82 -20.29
CA GLY A 40 2.25 -11.88 -20.91
C GLY A 40 1.48 -12.67 -19.82
N ASN A 41 1.90 -13.90 -19.54
CA ASN A 41 1.24 -14.74 -18.51
C ASN A 41 1.77 -14.48 -17.08
N LYS A 42 2.64 -13.51 -16.90
CA LYS A 42 3.27 -13.17 -15.62
C LYS A 42 3.59 -11.68 -15.53
N TRP A 43 3.93 -11.23 -14.35
CA TRP A 43 4.45 -9.89 -14.11
C TRP A 43 5.79 -9.69 -14.81
N SER A 44 5.99 -8.53 -15.43
CA SER A 44 7.26 -8.19 -16.10
C SER A 44 8.36 -7.91 -15.04
N LYS A 45 9.63 -7.87 -15.48
CA LYS A 45 10.73 -7.42 -14.62
C LYS A 45 10.57 -5.94 -14.25
N GLU A 46 10.07 -5.13 -15.16
CA GLU A 46 9.81 -3.70 -14.95
C GLU A 46 8.79 -3.48 -13.82
N SER A 47 7.73 -4.28 -13.76
CA SER A 47 6.77 -4.20 -12.65
C SER A 47 7.40 -4.58 -11.30
N LEU A 48 8.23 -5.61 -11.26
CA LEU A 48 8.93 -6.00 -10.04
C LEU A 48 9.95 -4.95 -9.59
N PHE A 49 10.70 -4.37 -10.52
CA PHE A 49 11.60 -3.26 -10.22
C PHE A 49 10.85 -2.02 -9.72
N ALA A 50 9.68 -1.71 -10.30
CA ALA A 50 8.81 -0.65 -9.81
C ALA A 50 8.37 -0.90 -8.36
N VAL A 51 7.96 -2.13 -8.05
CA VAL A 51 7.63 -2.55 -6.66
C VAL A 51 8.84 -2.38 -5.74
N GLY A 52 10.04 -2.77 -6.19
CA GLY A 52 11.29 -2.58 -5.43
C GLY A 52 11.53 -1.11 -5.08
N GLY A 53 11.29 -0.19 -6.02
CA GLY A 53 11.38 1.24 -5.79
C GLY A 53 10.34 1.75 -4.79
N LEU A 54 9.10 1.31 -4.93
CA LEU A 54 8.03 1.65 -4.00
C LEU A 54 8.31 1.15 -2.57
N MET A 55 8.82 -0.08 -2.43
CA MET A 55 9.17 -0.65 -1.13
C MET A 55 10.37 0.06 -0.49
N LYS A 56 11.36 0.46 -1.27
CA LYS A 56 12.51 1.23 -0.80
C LYS A 56 12.09 2.57 -0.18
N HIS A 57 11.10 3.22 -0.76
CA HIS A 57 10.57 4.52 -0.32
C HIS A 57 9.25 4.42 0.44
N ALA A 58 8.89 3.24 0.93
CA ALA A 58 7.57 2.97 1.48
C ALA A 58 7.23 3.84 2.71
N GLU A 59 8.19 4.14 3.56
CA GLU A 59 8.01 5.02 4.74
C GLU A 59 7.68 6.44 4.28
N ALA A 60 8.50 7.05 3.42
CA ALA A 60 8.26 8.38 2.85
C ALA A 60 6.96 8.43 2.04
N LEU A 61 6.65 7.39 1.24
CA LEU A 61 5.36 7.29 0.56
C LEU A 61 4.20 7.29 1.56
N THR A 62 4.35 6.60 2.69
CA THR A 62 3.31 6.54 3.71
C THR A 62 3.10 7.91 4.37
N SER A 63 4.14 8.72 4.59
CA SER A 63 3.98 10.07 5.14
C SER A 63 3.13 10.98 4.24
N ILE A 64 3.24 10.82 2.92
CA ILE A 64 2.49 11.59 1.93
C ILE A 64 1.08 11.01 1.69
N THR A 65 0.96 9.69 1.64
CA THR A 65 -0.33 9.01 1.34
C THR A 65 -1.19 8.80 2.58
N CYS A 66 -0.64 8.94 3.78
CA CYS A 66 -1.27 8.94 5.10
C CYS A 66 -0.85 10.21 5.86
N SER A 67 -1.24 11.37 5.36
CA SER A 67 -0.69 12.67 5.75
C SER A 67 -1.22 13.24 7.07
N THR A 68 -2.11 12.53 7.76
CA THR A 68 -2.70 12.98 9.03
C THR A 68 -2.39 12.03 10.17
N VAL A 69 -2.39 12.53 11.41
CA VAL A 69 -2.26 11.68 12.60
C VAL A 69 -3.36 10.61 12.64
N ASN A 70 -4.57 10.97 12.23
CA ASN A 70 -5.71 10.04 12.19
C ASN A 70 -5.52 8.89 11.17
N SER A 71 -4.75 9.10 10.11
CA SER A 71 -4.47 8.08 9.07
C SER A 71 -3.92 6.78 9.68
N TYR A 72 -3.02 6.89 10.64
CA TYR A 72 -2.32 5.75 11.25
C TYR A 72 -3.22 4.93 12.19
N ASN A 73 -4.28 5.54 12.74
CA ASN A 73 -5.27 4.81 13.54
C ASN A 73 -6.03 3.77 12.73
N GLY A 74 -6.00 3.87 11.41
CA GLY A 74 -6.64 2.93 10.49
C GLY A 74 -5.72 1.86 9.91
N LEU A 75 -4.39 1.98 10.08
CA LEU A 75 -3.41 1.00 9.63
C LEU A 75 -3.24 -0.13 10.66
N VAL A 76 -4.34 -0.77 11.00
CA VAL A 76 -4.41 -1.83 12.02
C VAL A 76 -5.00 -3.11 11.44
N PRO A 77 -4.58 -4.30 11.89
CA PRO A 77 -5.03 -5.57 11.34
C PRO A 77 -6.49 -5.89 11.63
N ARG A 78 -7.00 -5.44 12.77
CA ARG A 78 -8.37 -5.73 13.22
C ARG A 78 -9.01 -4.52 13.90
N VAL A 79 -10.33 -4.45 13.83
CA VAL A 79 -11.18 -3.54 14.61
C VAL A 79 -12.02 -4.33 15.62
N GLY A 80 -12.45 -3.70 16.71
CA GLY A 80 -13.29 -4.36 17.73
C GLY A 80 -12.54 -5.21 18.75
N GLY A 81 -11.20 -5.08 18.86
CA GLY A 81 -10.36 -5.81 19.83
C GLY A 81 -9.57 -6.97 19.24
N PHE A 82 -8.63 -7.51 20.05
CA PHE A 82 -7.70 -8.56 19.57
C PHE A 82 -8.36 -9.95 19.47
N GLU A 83 -9.32 -10.25 20.34
CA GLU A 83 -10.03 -11.53 20.32
C GLU A 83 -11.43 -11.35 19.72
N GLY A 84 -11.58 -11.79 18.47
CA GLY A 84 -12.87 -11.75 17.75
C GLY A 84 -13.12 -10.52 16.89
N GLY A 85 -12.18 -9.58 16.81
CA GLY A 85 -12.31 -8.40 15.96
C GLY A 85 -12.31 -8.73 14.48
N THR A 86 -13.04 -7.93 13.69
CA THR A 86 -13.13 -8.09 12.24
C THR A 86 -11.83 -7.65 11.56
N VAL A 87 -11.35 -8.45 10.61
CA VAL A 87 -10.17 -8.16 9.79
C VAL A 87 -10.41 -6.93 8.93
N THR A 88 -9.50 -5.94 8.99
CA THR A 88 -9.67 -4.66 8.29
C THR A 88 -9.22 -4.69 6.84
N TRP A 89 -8.37 -5.64 6.46
CA TRP A 89 -7.64 -5.64 5.18
C TRP A 89 -6.80 -4.37 4.95
N ALA A 90 -6.51 -3.61 6.00
CA ALA A 90 -5.56 -2.52 5.95
C ALA A 90 -4.14 -3.08 6.01
N PRO A 91 -3.19 -2.57 5.20
CA PRO A 91 -1.82 -3.04 5.27
C PRO A 91 -1.17 -2.63 6.59
N THR A 92 -0.32 -3.50 7.12
CA THR A 92 0.45 -3.25 8.35
C THR A 92 1.96 -3.37 8.14
N ASN A 93 2.37 -3.87 6.98
CA ASN A 93 3.75 -4.21 6.69
C ASN A 93 4.17 -3.75 5.29
N ILE A 94 5.44 -3.35 5.16
CA ILE A 94 6.08 -2.98 3.90
C ILE A 94 6.47 -4.26 3.18
N THR A 95 5.61 -4.73 2.31
CA THR A 95 5.85 -5.89 1.45
C THR A 95 4.90 -5.84 0.26
N TYR A 96 5.08 -6.77 -0.67
CA TYR A 96 4.16 -6.96 -1.79
C TYR A 96 3.70 -8.42 -1.87
N GLY A 97 2.56 -8.64 -2.51
CA GLY A 97 2.04 -9.99 -2.75
C GLY A 97 1.06 -10.04 -3.91
N HIS A 98 0.94 -11.24 -4.50
CA HIS A 98 -0.02 -11.52 -5.56
C HIS A 98 -1.42 -11.63 -4.95
N ASN A 99 -2.29 -10.69 -5.32
CA ASN A 99 -3.65 -10.60 -4.78
C ASN A 99 -3.75 -10.51 -3.24
N ASN A 100 -2.65 -10.27 -2.53
CA ASN A 100 -2.62 -10.18 -1.08
C ASN A 100 -3.12 -8.80 -0.60
N ARG A 101 -4.25 -8.77 0.11
CA ARG A 101 -4.87 -7.54 0.62
C ARG A 101 -4.26 -7.07 1.95
N SER A 102 -3.49 -7.88 2.64
CA SER A 102 -2.79 -7.50 3.86
C SER A 102 -1.42 -6.85 3.60
N ALA A 103 -0.90 -6.96 2.37
CA ALA A 103 0.34 -6.30 1.93
C ALA A 103 0.11 -4.83 1.56
N GLN A 104 1.13 -3.98 1.72
CA GLN A 104 1.07 -2.58 1.28
C GLN A 104 0.92 -2.47 -0.23
N PHE A 105 1.71 -3.24 -0.98
CA PHE A 105 1.66 -3.27 -2.44
C PHE A 105 1.05 -4.57 -2.92
N ARG A 106 -0.11 -4.46 -3.54
CA ARG A 106 -0.81 -5.62 -4.09
C ARG A 106 -0.65 -5.66 -5.60
N LEU A 107 -0.38 -6.84 -6.12
CA LEU A 107 -0.39 -7.17 -7.54
C LEU A 107 -1.69 -7.95 -7.85
N PRO A 108 -2.74 -7.30 -8.40
CA PRO A 108 -4.02 -7.96 -8.67
C PRO A 108 -3.91 -9.05 -9.72
N GLN A 109 -4.69 -10.12 -9.60
CA GLN A 109 -4.66 -11.24 -10.56
C GLN A 109 -5.29 -10.91 -11.93
N ASN A 110 -6.23 -9.98 -11.96
CA ASN A 110 -7.06 -9.71 -13.14
C ASN A 110 -6.57 -8.56 -14.02
N ARG A 111 -5.46 -7.91 -13.64
CA ARG A 111 -4.89 -6.77 -14.39
C ARG A 111 -3.46 -6.50 -13.95
N PHE A 112 -2.63 -6.03 -14.89
CA PHE A 112 -1.25 -5.62 -14.62
C PHE A 112 -1.18 -4.16 -14.15
N CYS A 113 -1.47 -3.95 -12.87
CA CYS A 113 -1.25 -2.68 -12.18
C CYS A 113 -0.72 -2.93 -10.77
N ILE A 114 -0.02 -1.97 -10.19
CA ILE A 114 0.41 -2.02 -8.79
C ILE A 114 -0.58 -1.21 -7.97
N GLU A 115 -1.11 -1.79 -6.89
CA GLU A 115 -2.02 -1.15 -5.97
C GLU A 115 -1.29 -0.80 -4.66
N ASN A 116 -1.12 0.49 -4.35
CA ASN A 116 -0.73 0.94 -3.01
C ASN A 116 -1.96 1.01 -2.12
N ARG A 117 -2.01 0.18 -1.09
CA ARG A 117 -3.16 0.01 -0.21
C ARG A 117 -3.08 0.83 1.08
N ALA A 118 -1.92 1.43 1.39
CA ALA A 118 -1.76 2.27 2.57
C ALA A 118 -2.45 3.64 2.43
N ALA A 119 -2.58 4.15 1.22
CA ALA A 119 -3.12 5.48 0.96
C ALA A 119 -4.56 5.67 1.48
N ASP A 120 -4.88 6.88 1.92
CA ASP A 120 -6.21 7.26 2.39
C ASP A 120 -6.74 8.56 1.76
N MET A 121 -7.96 8.91 2.11
CA MET A 121 -8.71 10.00 1.47
C MET A 121 -8.18 11.41 1.79
N MET A 122 -7.31 11.56 2.80
CA MET A 122 -6.75 12.87 3.19
C MET A 122 -5.44 13.20 2.46
N MET A 123 -4.93 12.29 1.64
CA MET A 123 -3.71 12.55 0.87
C MET A 123 -3.90 13.71 -0.12
N ASN A 124 -2.84 14.48 -0.32
CA ASN A 124 -2.76 15.32 -1.51
C ASN A 124 -2.48 14.44 -2.73
N VAL A 125 -3.47 14.30 -3.61
CA VAL A 125 -3.42 13.39 -4.77
C VAL A 125 -2.23 13.69 -5.68
N TYR A 126 -1.91 14.96 -5.91
CA TYR A 126 -0.80 15.37 -6.78
C TYR A 126 0.54 14.95 -6.21
N LEU A 127 0.76 15.17 -4.91
CA LEU A 127 1.98 14.75 -4.23
C LEU A 127 2.09 13.22 -4.16
N ALA A 128 0.99 12.54 -3.85
CA ALA A 128 0.94 11.09 -3.78
C ALA A 128 1.27 10.43 -5.12
N LEU A 129 0.73 10.95 -6.22
CA LEU A 129 1.03 10.48 -7.57
C LEU A 129 2.47 10.78 -7.96
N ALA A 130 2.96 12.00 -7.72
CA ALA A 130 4.33 12.39 -8.03
C ALA A 130 5.35 11.49 -7.32
N MET A 131 5.16 11.23 -6.03
CA MET A 131 6.02 10.34 -5.24
C MET A 131 5.93 8.89 -5.70
N THR A 132 4.72 8.41 -6.01
CA THR A 132 4.52 7.04 -6.53
C THR A 132 5.25 6.84 -7.85
N ILE A 133 5.10 7.78 -8.80
CA ILE A 133 5.76 7.73 -10.11
C ILE A 133 7.28 7.82 -9.95
N SER A 134 7.77 8.73 -9.11
CA SER A 134 9.20 8.92 -8.86
C SER A 134 9.84 7.65 -8.28
N ALA A 135 9.24 7.08 -7.21
CA ALA A 135 9.74 5.87 -6.57
C ALA A 135 9.73 4.66 -7.51
N ALA A 136 8.63 4.46 -8.25
CA ALA A 136 8.54 3.38 -9.23
C ALA A 136 9.54 3.53 -10.38
N THR A 137 9.72 4.74 -10.89
CA THR A 137 10.69 5.03 -11.98
C THR A 137 12.13 4.84 -11.50
N GLU A 138 12.46 5.27 -10.29
CA GLU A 138 13.78 5.01 -9.68
C GLU A 138 14.03 3.52 -9.54
N GLY A 139 13.02 2.76 -9.09
CA GLY A 139 13.11 1.30 -8.98
C GLY A 139 13.42 0.63 -10.32
N ILE A 140 12.71 1.03 -11.39
CA ILE A 140 12.96 0.53 -12.75
C ILE A 140 14.36 0.90 -13.24
N LYS A 141 14.73 2.17 -13.10
CA LYS A 141 16.04 2.70 -13.54
C LYS A 141 17.22 1.99 -12.87
N ASN A 142 17.11 1.75 -11.58
CA ASN A 142 18.18 1.13 -10.78
C ASN A 142 18.00 -0.37 -10.60
N LYS A 143 16.94 -0.98 -11.18
CA LYS A 143 16.63 -2.42 -11.11
C LYS A 143 16.56 -2.92 -9.67
N PHE A 144 15.85 -2.19 -8.81
CA PHE A 144 15.71 -2.58 -7.41
C PHE A 144 14.90 -3.87 -7.29
N ASP A 145 15.51 -4.89 -6.69
CA ASP A 145 14.87 -6.17 -6.45
C ASP A 145 13.93 -6.06 -5.23
N PRO A 146 12.62 -6.31 -5.37
CA PRO A 146 11.68 -6.30 -4.26
C PRO A 146 11.80 -7.56 -3.36
N GLY A 147 12.62 -8.53 -3.72
CA GLY A 147 12.68 -9.83 -3.08
C GLY A 147 11.48 -10.73 -3.43
N LYS A 148 11.21 -11.73 -2.60
CA LYS A 148 10.10 -12.66 -2.81
C LYS A 148 8.76 -12.04 -2.41
N PRO A 149 7.66 -12.33 -3.15
CA PRO A 149 6.32 -11.90 -2.75
C PRO A 149 5.91 -12.61 -1.46
N THR A 150 5.08 -11.93 -0.67
CA THR A 150 4.45 -12.48 0.52
C THR A 150 2.97 -12.68 0.23
N ASP A 151 2.58 -13.90 -0.10
CA ASP A 151 1.20 -14.25 -0.49
C ASP A 151 0.40 -14.83 0.69
N GLN A 152 1.05 -15.00 1.84
CA GLN A 152 0.40 -15.40 3.09
C GLN A 152 -0.35 -14.22 3.73
N ASP A 153 -1.37 -14.54 4.54
CA ASP A 153 -2.05 -13.54 5.35
C ASP A 153 -1.11 -12.98 6.44
N LEU A 154 -0.68 -11.74 6.27
CA LEU A 154 0.24 -11.06 7.19
C LEU A 154 -0.31 -10.91 8.60
N TYR A 155 -1.62 -10.98 8.80
CA TYR A 155 -2.22 -10.87 10.13
C TYR A 155 -2.08 -12.13 10.97
N GLN A 156 -1.74 -13.26 10.34
CA GLN A 156 -1.47 -14.53 11.01
C GLN A 156 0.03 -14.72 11.32
N MET A 157 0.88 -13.85 10.77
CA MET A 157 2.33 -13.97 10.93
C MET A 157 2.80 -13.36 12.26
N THR A 158 3.78 -14.02 12.86
CA THR A 158 4.44 -13.57 14.09
C THR A 158 5.58 -12.57 13.79
N ASP A 159 6.00 -11.80 14.79
CA ASP A 159 7.14 -10.89 14.67
C ASP A 159 8.45 -11.62 14.34
N SER A 160 8.59 -12.86 14.78
CA SER A 160 9.72 -13.74 14.45
C SER A 160 9.77 -14.07 12.95
N GLU A 161 8.62 -14.36 12.34
CA GLU A 161 8.53 -14.63 10.90
C GLU A 161 8.79 -13.37 10.08
N PHE A 162 8.25 -12.21 10.47
CA PHE A 162 8.58 -10.93 9.82
C PHE A 162 10.07 -10.65 9.84
N LYS A 163 10.73 -10.85 10.99
CA LYS A 163 12.17 -10.65 11.13
C LYS A 163 12.96 -11.60 10.24
N LYS A 164 12.59 -12.89 10.19
CA LYS A 164 13.22 -13.90 9.34
C LYS A 164 13.11 -13.58 7.85
N LEU A 165 11.99 -12.99 7.41
CA LEU A 165 11.75 -12.60 6.03
C LEU A 165 12.25 -11.18 5.70
N GLY A 166 12.78 -10.43 6.67
CA GLY A 166 13.21 -9.06 6.48
C GLY A 166 12.06 -8.07 6.22
N ILE A 167 10.82 -8.44 6.57
CA ILE A 167 9.64 -7.62 6.35
C ILE A 167 9.53 -6.56 7.45
N LYS A 168 9.57 -5.29 7.08
CA LYS A 168 9.39 -4.17 7.99
C LYS A 168 7.90 -3.89 8.22
N ARG A 169 7.58 -3.38 9.40
CA ARG A 169 6.25 -2.82 9.66
C ARG A 169 6.12 -1.44 9.03
N LEU A 170 4.89 -1.10 8.64
CA LEU A 170 4.54 0.29 8.30
C LEU A 170 4.73 1.19 9.52
N PRO A 171 5.03 2.49 9.31
CA PRO A 171 5.06 3.47 10.38
C PRO A 171 3.76 3.46 11.19
N LYS A 172 3.87 3.55 12.51
CA LYS A 172 2.71 3.56 13.43
C LYS A 172 2.14 4.96 13.67
N ASN A 173 2.88 5.97 13.27
CA ASN A 173 2.49 7.39 13.37
C ASN A 173 3.25 8.22 12.34
N LEU A 174 2.80 9.46 12.16
CA LEU A 174 3.38 10.38 11.16
C LEU A 174 4.87 10.67 11.43
N MET A 175 5.29 10.78 12.68
CA MET A 175 6.69 11.05 13.04
C MET A 175 7.64 9.92 12.68
N GLN A 176 7.14 8.69 12.64
CA GLN A 176 7.94 7.53 12.18
C GLN A 176 8.00 7.43 10.65
N ALA A 177 7.10 8.09 9.95
CA ALA A 177 7.03 8.07 8.49
C ALA A 177 7.91 9.17 7.86
N ILE A 178 8.27 10.21 8.60
CA ILE A 178 9.16 11.30 8.21
C ILE A 178 10.59 10.94 8.55
#